data_8a69803c5b3b19f4c1c92293dfeb2b69
#
_entry.id   8a69803c5b3b19f4c1c92293dfeb2b69
#
_cell.length_a   1.000
_cell.length_b   1.000
_cell.length_c   1.000
_cell.angle_alpha   90.00
_cell.angle_beta   90.00
_cell.angle_gamma   90.00
#
_symmetry.space_group_name_H-M   'P 1'
#
loop_
_entity.id
_entity.type
_entity.pdbx_description
1 polymer ?
#
loop_
_entity_poly.entity_id
_entity_poly.type
_entity_poly.pdbx_seq_one_letter_code
_entity_poly.pdbx_strand_id
1 'polypeptide(L)'
;MNHRAFTLMELMIVIVIIGILATVGMVMFGGQAEKAKIAASKANYKSLIKYVKMELFQCNSGMIDYAFLPPGASKGSYKCPITASQTAASLINNSCRTGVMSEFKNPYDPKQRACRLNISYKNDSDVGYFNWSEKNGYQHRYSACWEKPCSNSNNHKIVIIDVTK
;
A
#
# COMPACT_ATOMS: atom_id res chain seq x y z
N MET A 1 -35.97 20.01 -43.01
CA MET A 1 -35.43 19.35 -41.79
C MET A 1 -36.40 19.70 -40.65
N ASN A 2 -37.19 18.72 -40.17
CA ASN A 2 -38.14 18.96 -39.06
C ASN A 2 -37.37 18.94 -37.75
N HIS A 3 -37.09 20.11 -37.19
CA HIS A 3 -36.60 20.25 -35.84
C HIS A 3 -37.76 20.01 -34.86
N ARG A 4 -37.79 18.83 -34.26
CA ARG A 4 -38.70 18.59 -33.13
C ARG A 4 -38.14 19.34 -31.91
N ALA A 5 -38.85 20.38 -31.49
CA ALA A 5 -38.53 21.07 -30.24
C ALA A 5 -38.97 20.18 -29.06
N PHE A 6 -38.11 20.06 -28.06
CA PHE A 6 -38.42 19.36 -26.80
C PHE A 6 -39.56 20.08 -26.07
N THR A 7 -40.49 19.31 -25.55
CA THR A 7 -41.57 19.88 -24.73
C THR A 7 -41.03 20.13 -23.31
N LEU A 8 -41.57 21.14 -22.65
CA LEU A 8 -41.25 21.50 -21.28
C LEU A 8 -41.50 20.31 -20.30
N MET A 9 -42.52 19.50 -20.60
CA MET A 9 -42.88 18.31 -19.84
C MET A 9 -41.85 17.19 -19.97
N GLU A 10 -41.27 16.96 -21.15
CA GLU A 10 -40.18 15.99 -21.35
C GLU A 10 -38.92 16.35 -20.54
N LEU A 11 -38.63 17.65 -20.50
CA LEU A 11 -37.47 18.11 -19.70
C LEU A 11 -37.71 17.91 -18.19
N MET A 12 -38.94 18.22 -17.70
CA MET A 12 -39.29 18.00 -16.29
C MET A 12 -39.16 16.53 -15.86
N ILE A 13 -39.67 15.61 -16.70
CA ILE A 13 -39.57 14.17 -16.38
C ILE A 13 -38.09 13.73 -16.29
N VAL A 14 -37.25 14.19 -17.18
CA VAL A 14 -35.80 13.84 -17.19
C VAL A 14 -35.12 14.33 -15.92
N ILE A 15 -35.33 15.58 -15.50
CA ILE A 15 -34.69 16.10 -14.29
C ILE A 15 -35.17 15.39 -13.01
N VAL A 16 -36.45 14.97 -12.95
CA VAL A 16 -36.96 14.20 -11.83
C VAL A 16 -36.30 12.82 -11.76
N ILE A 17 -36.17 12.12 -12.89
CA ILE A 17 -35.50 10.82 -12.94
C ILE A 17 -34.03 10.94 -12.53
N ILE A 18 -33.29 11.93 -13.05
CA ILE A 18 -31.90 12.19 -12.69
C ILE A 18 -31.80 12.51 -11.19
N GLY A 19 -32.73 13.30 -10.64
CA GLY A 19 -32.74 13.63 -9.21
C GLY A 19 -32.90 12.39 -8.32
N ILE A 20 -33.79 11.48 -8.68
CA ILE A 20 -34.00 10.22 -7.94
C ILE A 20 -32.76 9.33 -8.05
N LEU A 21 -32.20 9.16 -9.26
CA LEU A 21 -30.99 8.34 -9.45
C LEU A 21 -29.77 8.90 -8.71
N ALA A 22 -29.60 10.22 -8.68
CA ALA A 22 -28.52 10.87 -7.96
C ALA A 22 -28.58 10.63 -6.44
N THR A 23 -29.78 10.69 -5.84
CA THR A 23 -29.95 10.46 -4.40
C THR A 23 -29.63 9.01 -4.00
N VAL A 24 -30.09 8.04 -4.78
CA VAL A 24 -29.81 6.61 -4.53
C VAL A 24 -28.31 6.32 -4.71
N GLY A 25 -27.67 6.94 -5.72
CA GLY A 25 -26.23 6.77 -5.98
C GLY A 25 -25.36 7.20 -4.78
N MET A 26 -25.62 8.37 -4.19
CA MET A 26 -24.80 8.89 -3.09
C MET A 26 -24.76 7.97 -1.86
N VAL A 27 -25.87 7.35 -1.49
CA VAL A 27 -25.95 6.46 -0.33
C VAL A 27 -25.21 5.14 -0.58
N MET A 28 -25.23 4.60 -1.78
CA MET A 28 -24.57 3.34 -2.11
C MET A 28 -23.05 3.49 -2.26
N PHE A 29 -22.55 4.64 -2.72
CA PHE A 29 -21.13 4.83 -2.99
C PHE A 29 -20.28 5.17 -1.76
N GLY A 30 -20.84 5.77 -0.71
CA GLY A 30 -20.09 6.18 0.48
C GLY A 30 -19.37 5.02 1.19
N GLY A 31 -20.03 3.89 1.37
CA GLY A 31 -19.43 2.70 1.98
C GLY A 31 -18.47 1.92 1.06
N GLN A 32 -18.64 2.03 -0.26
CA GLN A 32 -17.79 1.34 -1.23
C GLN A 32 -16.39 1.97 -1.32
N ALA A 33 -16.30 3.29 -1.22
CA ALA A 33 -15.01 4.00 -1.23
C ALA A 33 -14.11 3.56 -0.07
N GLU A 34 -14.67 3.41 1.14
CA GLU A 34 -13.90 2.94 2.30
C GLU A 34 -13.45 1.48 2.13
N LYS A 35 -14.34 0.59 1.68
CA LYS A 35 -13.99 -0.80 1.37
C LYS A 35 -12.88 -0.89 0.32
N ALA A 36 -12.91 -0.01 -0.69
CA ALA A 36 -11.87 0.06 -1.72
C ALA A 36 -10.51 0.46 -1.13
N LYS A 37 -10.46 1.45 -0.22
CA LYS A 37 -9.23 1.85 0.48
C LYS A 37 -8.67 0.71 1.34
N ILE A 38 -9.52 0.00 2.08
CA ILE A 38 -9.14 -1.17 2.87
C ILE A 38 -8.55 -2.25 1.95
N ALA A 39 -9.24 -2.57 0.86
CA ALA A 39 -8.79 -3.57 -0.10
C ALA A 39 -7.44 -3.19 -0.74
N ALA A 40 -7.28 -1.93 -1.14
CA ALA A 40 -6.04 -1.41 -1.69
C ALA A 40 -4.89 -1.45 -0.68
N SER A 41 -5.13 -1.10 0.59
CA SER A 41 -4.12 -1.20 1.66
C SER A 41 -3.67 -2.64 1.89
N LYS A 42 -4.62 -3.59 1.92
CA LYS A 42 -4.31 -5.03 2.04
C LYS A 42 -3.54 -5.55 0.82
N ALA A 43 -3.88 -5.11 -0.39
CA ALA A 43 -3.18 -5.48 -1.62
C ALA A 43 -1.74 -4.94 -1.62
N ASN A 44 -1.54 -3.67 -1.30
CA ASN A 44 -0.22 -3.05 -1.16
C ASN A 44 0.66 -3.83 -0.17
N TYR A 45 0.12 -4.18 0.99
CA TYR A 45 0.86 -4.94 1.98
C TYR A 45 1.24 -6.35 1.50
N LYS A 46 0.31 -7.07 0.84
CA LYS A 46 0.61 -8.38 0.26
C LYS A 46 1.70 -8.29 -0.80
N SER A 47 1.64 -7.30 -1.67
CA SER A 47 2.64 -7.07 -2.71
C SER A 47 4.01 -6.74 -2.11
N LEU A 48 4.05 -5.93 -1.05
CA LEU A 48 5.27 -5.65 -0.30
C LEU A 48 5.89 -6.95 0.24
N ILE A 49 5.13 -7.77 0.96
CA ILE A 49 5.64 -9.00 1.55
C ILE A 49 6.14 -9.98 0.48
N LYS A 50 5.41 -10.07 -0.64
CA LYS A 50 5.83 -10.90 -1.78
C LYS A 50 7.15 -10.39 -2.38
N TYR A 51 7.27 -9.10 -2.59
CA TYR A 51 8.48 -8.47 -3.11
C TYR A 51 9.68 -8.72 -2.20
N VAL A 52 9.53 -8.47 -0.89
CA VAL A 52 10.60 -8.70 0.09
C VAL A 52 11.07 -10.15 0.09
N LYS A 53 10.12 -11.10 0.12
CA LYS A 53 10.46 -12.53 0.10
C LYS A 53 11.16 -12.94 -1.19
N MET A 54 10.76 -12.40 -2.33
CA MET A 54 11.37 -12.68 -3.63
C MET A 54 12.80 -12.15 -3.69
N GLU A 55 13.02 -10.92 -3.26
CA GLU A 55 14.36 -10.31 -3.21
C GLU A 55 15.31 -11.08 -2.30
N LEU A 56 14.84 -11.46 -1.11
CA LEU A 56 15.63 -12.26 -0.17
C LEU A 56 15.97 -13.64 -0.74
N PHE A 57 15.00 -14.30 -1.37
CA PHE A 57 15.23 -15.59 -2.01
C PHE A 57 16.28 -15.50 -3.11
N GLN A 58 16.16 -14.52 -4.02
CA GLN A 58 17.12 -14.31 -5.10
C GLN A 58 18.52 -13.99 -4.56
N CYS A 59 18.57 -13.17 -3.52
CA CYS A 59 19.81 -12.79 -2.87
C CYS A 59 20.49 -14.00 -2.20
N ASN A 60 19.77 -14.76 -1.40
CA ASN A 60 20.34 -15.88 -0.64
C ASN A 60 20.67 -17.10 -1.53
N SER A 61 19.99 -17.22 -2.68
CA SER A 61 20.32 -18.24 -3.70
C SER A 61 21.43 -17.84 -4.66
N GLY A 62 22.01 -16.65 -4.52
CA GLY A 62 23.10 -16.17 -5.38
C GLY A 62 22.65 -15.78 -6.79
N MET A 63 21.34 -15.57 -7.02
CA MET A 63 20.82 -15.13 -8.32
C MET A 63 21.07 -13.65 -8.60
N ILE A 64 21.28 -12.85 -7.55
CA ILE A 64 21.57 -11.43 -7.62
C ILE A 64 22.72 -11.09 -6.69
N ASP A 65 23.52 -10.07 -7.07
CA ASP A 65 24.64 -9.61 -6.25
C ASP A 65 24.23 -8.61 -5.18
N TYR A 66 23.12 -7.91 -5.39
CA TYR A 66 22.59 -6.88 -4.50
C TYR A 66 21.09 -6.97 -4.40
N ALA A 67 20.55 -6.98 -3.19
CA ALA A 67 19.11 -6.93 -2.96
C ALA A 67 18.58 -5.50 -2.85
N PHE A 68 17.28 -5.32 -3.10
CA PHE A 68 16.54 -4.08 -2.92
C PHE A 68 17.12 -2.87 -3.69
N LEU A 69 17.60 -3.11 -4.89
CA LEU A 69 18.14 -2.06 -5.74
C LEU A 69 17.05 -1.07 -6.17
N PRO A 70 17.38 0.24 -6.17
CA PRO A 70 16.56 1.21 -6.88
C PRO A 70 16.53 0.90 -8.38
N PRO A 71 15.43 1.21 -9.09
CA PRO A 71 15.36 1.05 -10.53
C PRO A 71 16.53 1.75 -11.24
N GLY A 72 17.22 1.01 -12.11
CA GLY A 72 18.36 1.51 -12.88
C GLY A 72 19.69 1.53 -12.14
N ALA A 73 19.75 1.12 -10.87
CA ALA A 73 21.01 1.00 -10.14
C ALA A 73 21.67 -0.37 -10.40
N SER A 74 22.98 -0.38 -10.62
CA SER A 74 23.79 -1.61 -10.79
C SER A 74 24.47 -2.07 -9.50
N LYS A 75 24.54 -1.20 -8.47
CA LYS A 75 25.11 -1.49 -7.16
C LYS A 75 24.24 -0.89 -6.07
N GLY A 76 24.10 -1.58 -4.94
CA GLY A 76 23.30 -1.18 -3.79
C GLY A 76 24.05 -1.35 -2.47
N SER A 77 23.44 -0.94 -1.40
CA SER A 77 23.98 -1.05 -0.04
C SER A 77 23.96 -2.49 0.50
N TYR A 78 23.27 -3.40 -0.19
CA TYR A 78 23.00 -4.76 0.32
C TYR A 78 23.54 -5.82 -0.60
N LYS A 79 24.82 -6.11 -0.36
CA LYS A 79 25.50 -7.21 -1.04
C LYS A 79 24.95 -8.54 -0.56
N CYS A 80 24.68 -9.43 -1.50
CA CYS A 80 24.23 -10.78 -1.23
C CYS A 80 25.40 -11.73 -0.91
N PRO A 81 25.22 -12.71 -0.05
CA PRO A 81 24.06 -12.96 0.80
C PRO A 81 23.93 -11.94 1.94
N ILE A 82 22.68 -11.67 2.39
CA ILE A 82 22.43 -10.72 3.48
C ILE A 82 22.92 -11.32 4.80
N THR A 83 23.80 -10.61 5.48
CA THR A 83 24.32 -10.99 6.80
C THR A 83 23.67 -10.14 7.90
N ALA A 84 23.69 -10.63 9.13
CA ALA A 84 23.11 -9.95 10.29
C ALA A 84 23.70 -8.56 10.58
N SER A 85 24.91 -8.28 10.11
CA SER A 85 25.58 -6.99 10.28
C SER A 85 25.03 -5.91 9.34
N GLN A 86 24.26 -6.29 8.34
CA GLN A 86 23.64 -5.35 7.42
C GLN A 86 22.34 -4.87 8.05
N THR A 87 22.40 -3.76 8.77
CA THR A 87 21.25 -3.21 9.47
C THR A 87 20.09 -2.99 8.50
N ALA A 88 19.03 -3.69 8.78
CA ALA A 88 17.78 -3.64 8.07
C ALA A 88 17.20 -2.22 7.95
N ALA A 89 17.58 -1.28 8.81
CA ALA A 89 17.14 0.12 8.75
C ALA A 89 17.50 0.82 7.44
N SER A 90 18.67 0.55 6.90
CA SER A 90 19.07 1.12 5.63
C SER A 90 18.42 0.40 4.43
N LEU A 91 18.14 -0.93 4.51
CA LEU A 91 17.50 -1.73 3.45
C LEU A 91 16.21 -1.12 2.94
N ILE A 92 15.35 -0.79 3.85
CA ILE A 92 14.00 -0.35 3.51
C ILE A 92 13.90 1.15 3.41
N ASN A 93 14.76 1.89 4.09
CA ASN A 93 14.81 3.33 3.90
C ASN A 93 15.05 3.68 2.42
N ASN A 94 16.01 3.02 1.78
CA ASN A 94 16.25 3.22 0.36
C ASN A 94 15.10 2.69 -0.51
N SER A 95 14.58 1.49 -0.25
CA SER A 95 13.48 0.92 -1.04
C SER A 95 12.18 1.70 -0.88
N CYS A 96 11.90 2.24 0.32
CA CYS A 96 10.75 3.12 0.55
C CYS A 96 10.91 4.51 -0.07
N ARG A 97 12.13 5.01 -0.22
CA ARG A 97 12.38 6.36 -0.75
C ARG A 97 12.57 6.38 -2.26
N THR A 98 13.26 5.42 -2.81
CA THR A 98 13.72 5.44 -4.22
C THR A 98 13.50 4.13 -4.96
N GLY A 99 13.18 3.05 -4.25
CA GLY A 99 12.97 1.73 -4.85
C GLY A 99 11.52 1.44 -5.23
N VAL A 100 11.25 0.19 -5.59
CA VAL A 100 9.93 -0.32 -5.99
C VAL A 100 8.83 -0.01 -4.96
N MET A 101 9.18 0.02 -3.67
CA MET A 101 8.21 0.33 -2.60
C MET A 101 7.77 1.81 -2.61
N SER A 102 8.52 2.71 -3.24
CA SER A 102 8.17 4.13 -3.33
C SER A 102 6.94 4.40 -4.21
N GLU A 103 6.60 3.46 -5.09
CA GLU A 103 5.46 3.54 -5.99
C GLU A 103 4.13 3.29 -5.28
N PHE A 104 4.14 2.59 -4.15
CA PHE A 104 2.93 2.35 -3.39
C PHE A 104 2.43 3.64 -2.73
N LYS A 105 1.23 4.05 -3.10
CA LYS A 105 0.55 5.21 -2.49
C LYS A 105 -0.35 4.78 -1.34
N ASN A 106 -0.47 5.64 -0.33
CA ASN A 106 -1.42 5.42 0.75
C ASN A 106 -2.85 5.63 0.22
N PRO A 107 -3.74 4.62 0.27
CA PRO A 107 -5.10 4.76 -0.23
C PRO A 107 -5.96 5.79 0.52
N TYR A 108 -5.56 6.16 1.75
CA TYR A 108 -6.23 7.17 2.56
C TYR A 108 -5.67 8.58 2.33
N ASP A 109 -4.44 8.68 1.84
CA ASP A 109 -3.80 9.93 1.42
C ASP A 109 -2.91 9.67 0.19
N PRO A 110 -3.46 9.75 -1.03
CA PRO A 110 -2.72 9.43 -2.26
C PRO A 110 -1.53 10.34 -2.56
N LYS A 111 -1.42 11.48 -1.87
CA LYS A 111 -0.25 12.37 -1.95
C LYS A 111 0.96 11.77 -1.22
N GLN A 112 0.72 10.87 -0.29
CA GLN A 112 1.74 10.23 0.52
C GLN A 112 2.07 8.83 -0.02
N ARG A 113 3.32 8.42 0.17
CA ARG A 113 3.74 7.03 -0.06
C ARG A 113 3.17 6.14 1.04
N ALA A 114 2.78 4.93 0.70
CA ALA A 114 2.29 3.96 1.69
C ALA A 114 3.40 3.44 2.60
N CYS A 115 4.65 3.44 2.13
CA CYS A 115 5.81 3.02 2.92
C CYS A 115 6.30 4.15 3.81
N ARG A 116 6.37 3.89 5.12
CA ARG A 116 6.84 4.84 6.12
C ARG A 116 7.69 4.15 7.18
N LEU A 117 8.70 4.85 7.67
CA LEU A 117 9.56 4.34 8.76
C LEU A 117 9.08 4.87 10.11
N ASN A 118 9.34 4.12 11.16
CA ASN A 118 9.11 4.52 12.55
C ASN A 118 7.67 4.94 12.85
N ILE A 119 6.70 4.28 12.22
CA ILE A 119 5.28 4.44 12.55
C ILE A 119 4.80 3.32 13.45
N SER A 120 3.78 3.61 14.25
CA SER A 120 3.09 2.60 15.04
C SER A 120 1.90 2.06 14.26
N TYR A 121 1.94 0.77 13.91
CA TYR A 121 0.80 0.11 13.25
C TYR A 121 -0.49 0.08 14.11
N LYS A 122 -0.42 0.55 15.35
CA LYS A 122 -1.56 0.66 16.28
C LYS A 122 -2.16 2.05 16.34
N ASN A 123 -1.55 3.03 15.68
CA ASN A 123 -2.02 4.41 15.70
C ASN A 123 -2.92 4.68 14.48
N ASP A 124 -4.09 5.24 14.71
CA ASP A 124 -5.08 5.55 13.69
C ASP A 124 -4.63 6.60 12.66
N SER A 125 -3.63 7.42 13.00
CA SER A 125 -2.97 8.32 12.05
C SER A 125 -2.15 7.58 10.99
N ASP A 126 -1.83 6.31 11.24
CA ASP A 126 -0.96 5.50 10.39
C ASP A 126 -1.75 4.51 9.51
N VAL A 127 -3.07 4.70 9.40
CA VAL A 127 -3.92 3.89 8.50
C VAL A 127 -3.47 4.02 7.04
N GLY A 128 -3.42 2.90 6.35
CA GLY A 128 -2.98 2.81 4.95
C GLY A 128 -1.45 2.82 4.75
N TYR A 129 -0.69 3.03 5.82
CA TYR A 129 0.76 2.88 5.79
C TYR A 129 1.18 1.47 6.16
N PHE A 130 2.28 1.02 5.56
CA PHE A 130 3.03 -0.12 6.04
C PHE A 130 4.36 0.33 6.61
N ASN A 131 4.71 -0.29 7.73
CA ASN A 131 5.90 0.00 8.48
C ASN A 131 6.82 -1.20 8.50
N TRP A 132 8.08 -0.91 8.65
CA TRP A 132 9.10 -1.87 8.86
C TRP A 132 9.95 -1.50 10.09
N SER A 133 10.34 -2.51 10.84
CA SER A 133 11.23 -2.36 11.98
C SER A 133 12.09 -3.62 12.14
N GLU A 134 13.28 -3.44 12.62
CA GLU A 134 14.11 -4.56 13.05
C GLU A 134 13.55 -5.13 14.35
N LYS A 135 13.54 -6.46 14.48
CA LYS A 135 13.20 -7.16 15.71
C LYS A 135 14.46 -7.65 16.41
N ASN A 136 15.38 -8.21 15.65
CA ASN A 136 16.74 -8.56 16.04
C ASN A 136 17.59 -8.60 14.76
N GLY A 137 18.90 -8.79 14.83
CA GLY A 137 19.80 -8.71 13.69
C GLY A 137 19.45 -9.57 12.47
N TYR A 138 18.51 -10.52 12.58
CA TYR A 138 18.11 -11.43 11.50
C TYR A 138 16.64 -11.35 11.15
N GLN A 139 15.81 -10.77 12.01
CA GLN A 139 14.36 -10.76 11.86
C GLN A 139 13.84 -9.36 11.68
N HIS A 140 13.12 -9.20 10.59
CA HIS A 140 12.44 -7.98 10.24
C HIS A 140 10.93 -8.12 10.48
N ARG A 141 10.37 -7.11 11.12
CA ARG A 141 8.94 -6.99 11.34
C ARG A 141 8.35 -6.07 10.29
N TYR A 142 7.43 -6.58 9.51
CA TYR A 142 6.60 -5.82 8.57
C TYR A 142 5.21 -5.71 9.15
N SER A 143 4.70 -4.51 9.28
CA SER A 143 3.37 -4.25 9.85
C SER A 143 2.60 -3.24 9.02
N ALA A 144 1.28 -3.37 8.97
CA ALA A 144 0.39 -2.44 8.31
C ALA A 144 -0.95 -2.36 9.04
N CYS A 145 -1.54 -1.18 9.06
CA CYS A 145 -2.93 -0.97 9.42
C CYS A 145 -3.71 -0.57 8.16
N TRP A 146 -4.83 -1.22 7.91
CA TRP A 146 -5.67 -0.96 6.74
C TRP A 146 -7.04 -0.40 7.06
N GLU A 147 -7.45 -0.37 8.35
CA GLU A 147 -8.74 0.10 8.80
C GLU A 147 -8.65 0.61 10.24
N LYS A 148 -9.42 1.63 10.57
CA LYS A 148 -9.52 2.13 11.95
C LYS A 148 -10.56 1.35 12.76
N PRO A 149 -10.35 1.17 14.07
CA PRO A 149 -9.15 1.56 14.82
C PRO A 149 -7.99 0.58 14.58
N CYS A 150 -6.79 1.11 14.38
CA CYS A 150 -5.57 0.31 14.16
C CYS A 150 -5.16 -0.54 15.37
N SER A 151 -5.67 -0.23 16.56
CA SER A 151 -5.49 -1.04 17.77
C SER A 151 -6.21 -2.39 17.71
N ASN A 152 -7.25 -2.52 16.88
CA ASN A 152 -7.95 -3.78 16.67
C ASN A 152 -7.09 -4.74 15.84
N SER A 153 -6.90 -5.98 16.34
CA SER A 153 -6.07 -7.00 15.67
C SER A 153 -6.56 -7.42 14.28
N ASN A 154 -7.85 -7.24 14.00
CA ASN A 154 -8.42 -7.52 12.67
C ASN A 154 -8.08 -6.45 11.63
N ASN A 155 -7.70 -5.26 12.08
CA ASN A 155 -7.48 -4.08 11.23
C ASN A 155 -6.00 -3.85 10.90
N HIS A 156 -5.11 -4.68 11.44
CA HIS A 156 -3.68 -4.65 11.14
C HIS A 156 -3.10 -6.05 10.97
N LYS A 157 -1.92 -6.13 10.42
CA LYS A 157 -1.15 -7.37 10.32
C LYS A 157 0.33 -7.14 10.57
N ILE A 158 0.94 -8.15 11.17
CA ILE A 158 2.38 -8.21 11.39
C ILE A 158 2.89 -9.49 10.73
N VAL A 159 3.97 -9.37 9.96
CA VAL A 159 4.74 -10.51 9.45
C VAL A 159 6.18 -10.32 9.89
N ILE A 160 6.78 -11.38 10.39
CA ILE A 160 8.19 -11.43 10.74
C ILE A 160 8.88 -12.30 9.67
N ILE A 161 9.92 -11.78 9.06
CA ILE A 161 10.71 -12.45 8.03
C ILE A 161 12.13 -12.56 8.54
N ASP A 162 12.70 -13.77 8.50
CA ASP A 162 14.11 -14.00 8.71
C ASP A 162 14.86 -13.70 7.40
N VAL A 163 15.79 -12.77 7.45
CA VAL A 163 16.47 -12.28 6.23
C VAL A 163 17.65 -13.15 5.80
N THR A 164 17.99 -14.13 6.62
CA THR A 164 19.11 -15.05 6.35
C THR A 164 18.65 -16.41 5.80
N LYS A 165 17.34 -16.59 5.60
CA LYS A 165 16.74 -17.85 5.12
C LYS A 165 16.10 -17.71 3.77
#